data_6420728c2cf4723febd15d062e6a6e8a
#
_entry.id   6420728c2cf4723febd15d062e6a6e8a
#
_cell.length_a   1.000
_cell.length_b   1.000
_cell.length_c   1.000
_cell.angle_alpha   90.00
_cell.angle_beta   90.00
_cell.angle_gamma   90.00
#
_symmetry.space_group_name_H-M   'P 1'
#
loop_
_entity.id
_entity.type
_entity.pdbx_description
1 polymer ?
#
loop_
_entity_poly.entity_id
_entity_poly.type
_entity_poly.pdbx_seq_one_letter_code
_entity_poly.pdbx_strand_id
1 'polypeptide(L)'
;CMGAANKMDPTRLKITDISETHTDPIARVIRRKLKKAGIEKGVPVVFSDESPIVIRKDVRKYVGNDASKIRKEKMPPSSNAFVPSVAGLIMASYVVRKSLTGVPIERVKDGAMV
;
A
#
# COMPACT_ATOMS: atom_id res chain seq x y z
N CYS A 1 -4.84 -3.82 0.01
CA CYS A 1 -3.63 -3.03 0.21
C CYS A 1 -2.41 -3.93 0.10
N MET A 2 -1.39 -3.44 -0.58
CA MET A 2 -0.09 -4.10 -0.67
C MET A 2 0.80 -3.73 0.51
N GLY A 3 2.11 -3.87 0.42
CA GLY A 3 3.02 -3.63 1.53
C GLY A 3 3.05 -2.19 2.03
N ALA A 4 2.80 -1.98 3.30
CA ALA A 4 2.85 -0.67 3.95
C ALA A 4 3.98 -0.56 4.99
N ALA A 5 4.76 -1.61 5.17
CA ALA A 5 5.86 -1.61 6.12
C ALA A 5 7.09 -0.86 5.60
N ASN A 6 7.84 -0.26 6.51
CA ASN A 6 9.09 0.44 6.24
C ASN A 6 8.95 1.60 5.24
N LYS A 7 7.82 2.31 5.32
CA LYS A 7 7.52 3.47 4.47
C LYS A 7 7.14 4.67 5.33
N MET A 8 7.46 5.87 4.86
CA MET A 8 7.26 7.11 5.63
C MET A 8 6.32 8.10 4.95
N ASP A 9 6.25 8.06 3.62
CA ASP A 9 5.53 9.07 2.85
C ASP A 9 4.15 8.56 2.40
N PRO A 10 3.06 8.95 3.08
CA PRO A 10 1.72 8.55 2.70
C PRO A 10 1.25 9.15 1.37
N THR A 11 1.88 10.22 0.88
CA THR A 11 1.53 10.84 -0.41
C THR A 11 1.93 10.00 -1.60
N ARG A 12 2.77 9.00 -1.40
CA ARG A 12 3.17 8.04 -2.44
C ARG A 12 2.25 6.82 -2.57
N LEU A 13 1.21 6.77 -1.74
CA LEU A 13 0.16 5.77 -1.87
C LEU A 13 -0.75 6.09 -3.04
N LYS A 14 -1.08 5.09 -3.82
CA LYS A 14 -2.00 5.23 -4.96
C LYS A 14 -2.79 3.95 -5.21
N ILE A 15 -3.91 4.11 -5.90
CA ILE A 15 -4.72 2.99 -6.40
C ILE A 15 -4.30 2.72 -7.84
N THR A 16 -4.01 1.47 -8.13
CA THR A 16 -3.71 1.01 -9.49
C THR A 16 -4.08 -0.45 -9.66
N ASP A 17 -4.02 -0.95 -10.86
CA ASP A 17 -4.11 -2.38 -11.10
C ASP A 17 -2.88 -3.11 -10.55
N ILE A 18 -3.07 -4.32 -10.03
CA ILE A 18 -1.97 -5.13 -9.48
C ILE A 18 -0.85 -5.34 -10.50
N SER A 19 -1.16 -5.38 -11.79
CA SER A 19 -0.20 -5.57 -12.86
C SER A 19 0.79 -4.40 -13.00
N GLU A 20 0.38 -3.20 -12.58
CA GLU A 20 1.16 -1.97 -12.65
C GLU A 20 2.02 -1.72 -11.40
N THR A 21 1.94 -2.60 -10.41
CA THR A 21 2.70 -2.44 -9.16
C THR A 21 4.17 -2.80 -9.34
N HIS A 22 5.02 -2.09 -8.63
CA HIS A 22 6.47 -2.29 -8.59
C HIS A 22 7.02 -1.96 -7.20
N THR A 23 8.28 -2.23 -6.94
CA THR A 23 8.99 -1.85 -5.69
C THR A 23 8.33 -2.40 -4.41
N ASP A 24 7.43 -3.36 -4.53
CA ASP A 24 6.66 -3.93 -3.42
C ASP A 24 6.80 -5.46 -3.42
N PRO A 25 7.48 -6.03 -2.40
CA PRO A 25 7.67 -7.48 -2.32
C PRO A 25 6.37 -8.27 -2.17
N ILE A 26 5.37 -7.72 -1.47
CA ILE A 26 4.07 -8.36 -1.29
C ILE A 26 3.32 -8.38 -2.63
N ALA A 27 3.28 -7.26 -3.32
CA ALA A 27 2.66 -7.18 -4.64
C ALA A 27 3.32 -8.16 -5.63
N ARG A 28 4.63 -8.32 -5.58
CA ARG A 28 5.36 -9.31 -6.41
C ARG A 28 4.85 -10.72 -6.14
N VAL A 29 4.70 -11.10 -4.88
CA VAL A 29 4.22 -12.44 -4.50
C VAL A 29 2.77 -12.65 -4.96
N ILE A 30 1.92 -11.65 -4.75
CA ILE A 30 0.51 -11.70 -5.15
C ILE A 30 0.38 -11.80 -6.66
N ARG A 31 1.08 -10.97 -7.44
CA ARG A 31 1.08 -11.06 -8.92
C ARG A 31 1.47 -12.46 -9.40
N ARG A 32 2.49 -13.05 -8.79
CA ARG A 32 2.95 -14.39 -9.15
C ARG A 32 1.87 -15.46 -8.88
N LYS A 33 1.19 -15.35 -7.73
CA LYS A 33 0.10 -16.26 -7.37
C LYS A 33 -1.10 -16.09 -8.30
N LEU A 34 -1.50 -14.85 -8.57
CA LEU A 34 -2.60 -14.53 -9.48
C LEU A 34 -2.32 -15.04 -10.89
N LYS A 35 -1.11 -14.87 -11.39
CA LYS A 35 -0.71 -15.37 -12.71
C LYS A 35 -0.84 -16.90 -12.81
N LYS A 36 -0.46 -17.63 -11.76
CA LYS A 36 -0.67 -19.08 -11.69
C LYS A 36 -2.15 -19.49 -11.73
N ALA A 37 -3.04 -18.61 -11.27
CA ALA A 37 -4.48 -18.79 -11.32
C ALA A 37 -5.11 -18.24 -12.63
N GLY A 38 -4.31 -17.81 -13.59
CA GLY A 38 -4.80 -17.26 -14.85
C GLY A 38 -5.26 -15.80 -14.78
N ILE A 39 -4.93 -15.09 -13.69
CA ILE A 39 -5.33 -13.70 -13.48
C ILE A 39 -4.09 -12.81 -13.61
N GLU A 40 -3.99 -12.04 -14.69
CA GLU A 40 -2.85 -11.15 -14.93
C GLU A 40 -3.14 -9.68 -14.60
N LYS A 41 -4.40 -9.26 -14.69
CA LYS A 41 -4.86 -7.87 -14.47
C LYS A 41 -6.30 -7.85 -13.99
N GLY A 42 -6.80 -6.67 -13.64
CA GLY A 42 -8.20 -6.47 -13.23
C GLY A 42 -8.38 -6.48 -11.71
N VAL A 43 -7.30 -6.45 -10.93
CA VAL A 43 -7.36 -6.41 -9.47
C VAL A 43 -6.84 -5.04 -8.98
N PRO A 44 -7.75 -4.14 -8.57
CA PRO A 44 -7.34 -2.85 -8.02
C PRO A 44 -6.71 -3.03 -6.65
N VAL A 45 -5.59 -2.35 -6.43
CA VAL A 45 -4.85 -2.38 -5.17
C VAL A 45 -4.39 -0.98 -4.77
N VAL A 46 -4.22 -0.78 -3.47
CA VAL A 46 -3.50 0.38 -2.94
C VAL A 46 -2.06 -0.04 -2.69
N PHE A 47 -1.10 0.68 -3.25
CA PHE A 47 0.31 0.43 -3.04
C PHE A 47 1.10 1.73 -2.99
N SER A 48 2.30 1.67 -2.44
CA SER A 48 3.26 2.77 -2.43
C SER A 48 4.45 2.41 -3.31
N ASP A 49 4.87 3.34 -4.14
CA ASP A 49 6.09 3.23 -4.94
C ASP A 49 7.35 3.68 -4.18
N GLU A 50 7.20 4.06 -2.91
CA GLU A 50 8.31 4.39 -2.03
C GLU A 50 9.20 3.18 -1.80
N SER A 51 10.52 3.39 -1.93
CA SER A 51 11.49 2.37 -1.53
C SER A 51 11.49 2.19 -0.01
N PRO A 52 11.52 0.96 0.49
CA PRO A 52 11.52 0.70 1.93
C PRO A 52 12.71 1.37 2.64
N ILE A 53 12.44 1.93 3.82
CA ILE A 53 13.46 2.54 4.66
C ILE A 53 14.30 1.45 5.31
N VAL A 54 15.59 1.69 5.41
CA VAL A 54 16.51 0.81 6.14
C VAL A 54 16.59 1.25 7.60
N ILE A 55 16.32 0.33 8.51
CA ILE A 55 16.47 0.57 9.96
C ILE A 55 17.96 0.73 10.29
N ARG A 56 18.28 1.74 11.07
CA ARG A 56 19.64 2.00 11.54
C ARG A 56 20.20 0.79 12.28
N LYS A 57 21.46 0.49 12.07
CA LYS A 57 22.14 -0.68 12.66
C LYS A 57 22.16 -0.66 14.19
N ASP A 58 22.25 0.53 14.78
CA ASP A 58 22.27 0.72 16.23
C ASP A 58 20.92 0.44 16.89
N VAL A 59 19.82 0.59 16.14
CA VAL A 59 18.46 0.32 16.61
C VAL A 59 18.05 -1.13 16.37
N ARG A 60 18.63 -1.79 15.38
CA ARG A 60 18.31 -3.20 15.05
C ARG A 60 18.45 -4.17 16.23
N LYS A 61 19.38 -3.93 17.12
CA LYS A 61 19.61 -4.76 18.31
C LYS A 61 18.46 -4.69 19.32
N TYR A 62 17.62 -3.66 19.28
CA TYR A 62 16.49 -3.48 20.17
C TYR A 62 15.17 -3.97 19.56
N VAL A 63 15.15 -4.25 18.28
CA VAL A 63 13.94 -4.71 17.57
C VAL A 63 13.95 -6.23 17.53
N GLY A 64 13.33 -6.84 18.56
CA GLY A 64 12.89 -8.22 18.56
C GLY A 64 13.97 -9.28 18.62
N ASN A 65 14.24 -9.77 19.84
CA ASN A 65 14.97 -11.01 20.04
C ASN A 65 14.18 -12.29 19.64
N ASP A 66 12.89 -12.15 19.35
CA ASP A 66 11.98 -13.28 19.05
C ASP A 66 11.76 -13.53 17.56
N ALA A 67 12.39 -12.76 16.69
CA ALA A 67 12.38 -13.07 15.27
C ALA A 67 13.14 -14.37 15.05
N SER A 68 12.43 -15.42 14.68
CA SER A 68 13.00 -16.72 14.34
C SER A 68 14.31 -16.59 13.56
N LYS A 69 15.26 -17.49 13.78
CA LYS A 69 16.60 -17.52 13.16
C LYS A 69 16.59 -17.31 11.64
N ILE A 70 15.46 -17.60 10.99
CA ILE A 70 15.23 -17.47 9.54
C ILE A 70 15.14 -15.99 9.09
N ARG A 71 14.86 -15.05 10.00
CA ARG A 71 14.70 -13.62 9.67
C ARG A 71 15.88 -12.74 10.05
N LYS A 72 16.95 -13.29 10.60
CA LYS A 72 18.13 -12.51 11.07
C LYS A 72 18.79 -11.66 9.98
N GLU A 73 18.66 -12.03 8.71
CA GLU A 73 19.23 -11.29 7.58
C GLU A 73 18.27 -10.35 6.89
N LYS A 74 16.96 -10.44 7.19
CA LYS A 74 15.95 -9.56 6.61
C LYS A 74 15.61 -8.42 7.55
N MET A 75 15.43 -7.25 6.98
CA MET A 75 14.97 -6.08 7.72
C MET A 75 13.60 -6.37 8.34
N PRO A 76 13.42 -6.23 9.67
CA PRO A 76 12.13 -6.46 10.29
C PRO A 76 11.11 -5.43 9.78
N PRO A 77 9.85 -5.84 9.54
CA PRO A 77 8.81 -4.92 9.15
C PRO A 77 8.48 -3.98 10.32
N SER A 78 8.41 -2.70 10.03
CA SER A 78 7.95 -1.69 10.95
C SER A 78 6.94 -0.76 10.27
N SER A 79 6.10 -0.10 11.03
CA SER A 79 5.12 0.83 10.49
C SER A 79 5.00 2.05 11.39
N ASN A 80 4.35 3.07 10.86
CA ASN A 80 4.03 4.30 11.58
C ASN A 80 2.52 4.56 11.52
N ALA A 81 2.07 5.66 12.14
CA ALA A 81 0.65 6.03 12.13
C ALA A 81 0.16 6.59 10.78
N PHE A 82 1.07 6.96 9.87
CA PHE A 82 0.70 7.71 8.66
C PHE A 82 0.39 6.80 7.48
N VAL A 83 1.33 5.93 7.10
CA VAL A 83 1.20 5.15 5.86
C VAL A 83 0.08 4.11 5.92
N PRO A 84 -0.01 3.24 6.94
CA PRO A 84 -1.09 2.27 7.02
C PRO A 84 -2.47 2.92 7.17
N SER A 85 -2.58 4.00 7.95
CA SER A 85 -3.86 4.71 8.17
C SER A 85 -4.37 5.33 6.89
N VAL A 86 -3.51 6.04 6.16
CA VAL A 86 -3.88 6.67 4.87
C VAL A 86 -4.19 5.60 3.83
N ALA A 87 -3.45 4.50 3.79
CA ALA A 87 -3.78 3.38 2.92
C ALA A 87 -5.19 2.83 3.16
N GLY A 88 -5.57 2.65 4.43
CA GLY A 88 -6.92 2.23 4.83
C GLY A 88 -8.00 3.22 4.41
N LEU A 89 -7.77 4.52 4.59
CA LEU A 89 -8.68 5.59 4.17
C LEU A 89 -8.85 5.64 2.65
N ILE A 90 -7.78 5.47 1.89
CA ILE A 90 -7.84 5.39 0.43
C ILE A 90 -8.67 4.19 -0.01
N MET A 91 -8.49 3.03 0.60
CA MET A 91 -9.28 1.83 0.31
C MET A 91 -10.76 2.06 0.60
N ALA A 92 -11.10 2.61 1.77
CA ALA A 92 -12.48 2.92 2.14
C ALA A 92 -13.11 3.91 1.16
N SER A 93 -12.41 4.97 0.81
CA SER A 93 -12.86 5.95 -0.19
C SER A 93 -13.13 5.30 -1.55
N TYR A 94 -12.26 4.40 -1.99
CA TYR A 94 -12.45 3.66 -3.24
C TYR A 94 -13.75 2.83 -3.21
N VAL A 95 -13.98 2.07 -2.14
CA VAL A 95 -15.19 1.24 -1.99
C VAL A 95 -16.45 2.10 -2.00
N VAL A 96 -16.47 3.19 -1.24
CA VAL A 96 -17.62 4.11 -1.20
C VAL A 96 -17.90 4.70 -2.58
N ARG A 97 -16.86 5.20 -3.27
CA ARG A 97 -17.04 5.79 -4.62
C ARG A 97 -17.51 4.75 -5.65
N LYS A 98 -17.06 3.50 -5.54
CA LYS A 98 -17.55 2.40 -6.38
C LYS A 98 -19.02 2.11 -6.11
N SER A 99 -19.44 2.12 -4.84
CA SER A 99 -20.84 1.90 -4.45
C SER A 99 -21.76 3.02 -4.94
N LEU A 100 -21.22 4.21 -5.12
CA LEU A 100 -21.95 5.37 -5.64
C LEU A 100 -21.93 5.46 -7.19
N THR A 101 -21.39 4.48 -7.89
CA THR A 101 -21.39 4.48 -9.36
C THR A 101 -22.85 4.52 -9.89
N GLY A 102 -23.15 5.50 -10.74
CA GLY A 102 -24.49 5.74 -11.26
C GLY A 102 -25.36 6.70 -10.42
N VAL A 103 -24.91 7.08 -9.23
CA VAL A 103 -25.55 8.12 -8.43
C VAL A 103 -25.04 9.49 -8.90
N PRO A 104 -25.93 10.43 -9.30
CA PRO A 104 -25.50 11.77 -9.68
C PRO A 104 -24.84 12.49 -8.51
N ILE A 105 -23.63 12.98 -8.74
CA ILE A 105 -22.91 13.81 -7.76
C ILE A 105 -22.79 15.20 -8.37
N GLU A 106 -23.52 16.14 -7.80
CA GLU A 106 -23.42 17.54 -8.20
C GLU A 106 -22.15 18.16 -7.60
N ARG A 107 -21.41 18.86 -8.43
CA ARG A 107 -20.22 19.60 -8.02
C ARG A 107 -20.43 21.08 -8.21
N VAL A 108 -19.90 21.87 -7.32
CA VAL A 108 -19.86 23.31 -7.48
C VAL A 108 -19.10 23.62 -8.78
N LYS A 109 -19.73 24.44 -9.65
CA LYS A 109 -19.09 24.91 -10.87
C LYS A 109 -17.99 25.91 -10.53
N ASP A 110 -16.94 25.92 -11.31
CA ASP A 110 -15.87 26.90 -11.16
C ASP A 110 -16.44 28.33 -11.22
N GLY A 111 -16.06 29.16 -10.27
CA GLY A 111 -16.55 30.52 -10.12
C GLY A 111 -17.87 30.67 -9.34
N ALA A 112 -18.53 29.60 -8.90
CA ALA A 112 -19.74 29.65 -8.08
C ALA A 112 -19.46 29.77 -6.57
N MET A 113 -18.23 29.61 -6.12
CA MET A 113 -17.78 29.86 -4.75
C MET A 113 -17.24 31.28 -4.64
N VAL A 114 -17.97 32.11 -3.95
CA VAL A 114 -17.59 33.48 -3.59
C VAL A 114 -17.34 33.56 -2.10
#